data_69fa89b353c471fd6a5ce66af5d796b6
#
_entry.id   69fa89b353c471fd6a5ce66af5d796b6
#
_cell.length_a   1.000
_cell.length_b   1.000
_cell.length_c   1.000
_cell.angle_alpha   90.00
_cell.angle_beta   90.00
_cell.angle_gamma   90.00
#
_symmetry.space_group_name_H-M   'P 1'
#
loop_
_entity.id
_entity.type
_entity.pdbx_description
1 polymer ?
#
loop_
_entity_poly.entity_id
_entity_poly.type
_entity_poly.pdbx_seq_one_letter_code
_entity_poly.pdbx_strand_id
1 'polypeptide(L)'
;MKKIILVGLSLLTLSCRTTQKVAQSSSSEEEMLKNITHNLIISYQNQKTLVHLKKEVQKYGAEMLYEYKIIKGIAIKIPQDKDIRQAKAYFSNLKGVTNVEYDQINHIDH
;
A
#
# COMPACT_ATOMS: atom_id res chain seq x y z
N MET A 1 -5.57 42.07 -35.75
CA MET A 1 -5.74 42.04 -34.77
C MET A 1 -6.50 41.08 -34.19
N LYS A 2 -7.33 40.82 -34.37
CA LYS A 2 -8.11 40.01 -33.82
C LYS A 2 -7.81 38.61 -33.86
N LYS A 3 -7.36 38.11 -34.65
CA LYS A 3 -7.04 36.87 -34.84
C LYS A 3 -6.50 36.14 -33.74
N ILE A 4 -5.84 36.54 -33.09
CA ILE A 4 -5.20 35.92 -32.06
C ILE A 4 -5.97 35.13 -31.22
N ILE A 5 -6.98 35.44 -30.90
CA ILE A 5 -7.73 34.74 -30.04
C ILE A 5 -7.79 33.32 -30.11
N LEU A 6 -8.00 32.81 -31.06
CA LEU A 6 -8.14 31.50 -31.13
C LEU A 6 -7.22 30.64 -30.53
N VAL A 7 -6.22 30.93 -30.49
CA VAL A 7 -5.22 30.17 -29.88
C VAL A 7 -5.50 29.48 -28.64
N GLY A 8 -5.93 30.04 -27.70
CA GLY A 8 -6.08 29.50 -26.41
C GLY A 8 -6.89 28.27 -26.36
N LEU A 9 -7.76 28.13 -27.22
CA LEU A 9 -8.59 27.03 -27.18
C LEU A 9 -7.96 25.69 -27.23
N SER A 10 -7.03 25.55 -28.01
CA SER A 10 -6.43 24.26 -28.18
C SER A 10 -5.85 23.70 -26.92
N LEU A 11 -5.49 24.49 -26.03
CA LEU A 11 -4.88 24.02 -24.83
C LEU A 11 -5.79 23.17 -24.00
N LEU A 12 -7.01 23.48 -23.99
CA LEU A 12 -7.93 22.76 -23.19
C LEU A 12 -7.98 21.28 -23.46
N THR A 13 -7.85 20.91 -24.65
CA THR A 13 -7.97 19.51 -24.97
C THR A 13 -6.93 18.65 -24.33
N LEU A 14 -5.80 19.19 -24.08
CA LEU A 14 -4.74 18.39 -23.49
C LEU A 14 -5.04 17.92 -22.10
N SER A 15 -5.70 18.68 -21.35
CA SER A 15 -5.98 18.29 -19.99
C SER A 15 -6.81 17.03 -19.89
N CYS A 16 -7.67 16.80 -20.78
CA CYS A 16 -8.52 15.64 -20.70
C CYS A 16 -7.77 14.33 -20.71
N ARG A 17 -6.71 14.26 -21.40
CA ARG A 17 -5.98 13.02 -21.49
C ARG A 17 -5.42 12.57 -20.17
N THR A 18 -5.00 13.48 -19.39
CA THR A 18 -4.39 13.14 -18.13
C THR A 18 -5.38 12.43 -17.24
N THR A 19 -6.60 12.80 -17.29
CA THR A 19 -7.61 12.20 -16.46
C THR A 19 -7.80 10.73 -16.74
N GLN A 20 -7.71 10.34 -17.95
CA GLN A 20 -7.91 8.96 -18.31
C GLN A 20 -6.87 8.03 -17.72
N LYS A 21 -5.66 8.47 -17.63
CA LYS A 21 -4.63 7.64 -17.08
C LYS A 21 -4.85 7.33 -15.61
N VAL A 22 -5.35 8.29 -14.90
CA VAL A 22 -5.60 8.10 -13.49
C VAL A 22 -6.66 7.03 -13.27
N ALA A 23 -7.67 7.00 -14.11
CA ALA A 23 -8.73 6.02 -13.98
C ALA A 23 -8.21 4.60 -14.14
N GLN A 24 -7.31 4.39 -15.04
CA GLN A 24 -6.77 3.07 -15.26
C GLN A 24 -5.96 2.58 -14.06
N SER A 25 -5.24 3.43 -13.44
CA SER A 25 -4.46 3.07 -12.28
C SER A 25 -5.35 2.58 -11.17
N SER A 26 -6.45 3.23 -10.95
CA SER A 26 -7.38 2.86 -9.90
C SER A 26 -7.95 1.48 -10.12
N SER A 27 -8.28 1.16 -11.33
CA SER A 27 -8.85 -0.13 -11.65
C SER A 27 -7.89 -1.26 -11.35
N SER A 28 -6.67 -1.10 -11.68
CA SER A 28 -5.63 -2.06 -11.46
C SER A 28 -5.44 -2.36 -10.00
N GLU A 29 -5.46 -1.35 -9.20
CA GLU A 29 -5.27 -1.48 -7.78
C GLU A 29 -6.42 -2.24 -7.13
N GLU A 30 -7.63 -1.96 -7.54
CA GLU A 30 -8.79 -2.63 -7.02
C GLU A 30 -8.74 -4.13 -7.30
N GLU A 31 -8.32 -4.48 -8.48
CA GLU A 31 -8.23 -5.86 -8.86
C GLU A 31 -7.21 -6.58 -8.01
N MET A 32 -6.11 -5.96 -7.74
CA MET A 32 -5.08 -6.53 -6.91
C MET A 32 -5.57 -6.81 -5.50
N LEU A 33 -6.34 -5.89 -4.95
CA LEU A 33 -6.84 -6.02 -3.60
C LEU A 33 -7.80 -7.18 -3.39
N LYS A 34 -8.40 -7.66 -4.44
CA LYS A 34 -9.33 -8.77 -4.32
C LYS A 34 -8.63 -10.06 -3.96
N ASN A 35 -7.37 -10.16 -4.30
CA ASN A 35 -6.61 -11.38 -4.07
C ASN A 35 -5.66 -11.35 -2.90
N ILE A 36 -5.79 -10.41 -2.01
CA ILE A 36 -4.91 -10.37 -0.86
C ILE A 36 -5.66 -10.78 0.40
N THR A 37 -4.92 -11.23 1.38
CA THR A 37 -5.50 -11.59 2.66
C THR A 37 -5.53 -10.32 3.48
N HIS A 38 -6.00 -10.38 4.71
CA HIS A 38 -6.00 -9.21 5.57
C HIS A 38 -4.72 -9.19 6.40
N ASN A 39 -3.66 -9.72 5.84
CA ASN A 39 -2.37 -9.80 6.51
C ASN A 39 -1.35 -8.92 5.82
N LEU A 40 -0.37 -8.47 6.58
CA LEU A 40 0.73 -7.68 6.04
C LEU A 40 2.05 -8.32 6.42
N ILE A 41 3.03 -8.20 5.56
CA ILE A 41 4.38 -8.66 5.85
C ILE A 41 5.24 -7.42 5.96
N ILE A 42 5.83 -7.21 7.11
CA ILE A 42 6.60 -6.01 7.42
C ILE A 42 8.07 -6.35 7.61
N SER A 43 8.94 -5.71 6.87
CA SER A 43 10.37 -5.89 7.01
C SER A 43 10.95 -4.75 7.84
N TYR A 44 11.94 -5.04 8.65
CA TYR A 44 12.51 -4.04 9.54
C TYR A 44 14.04 -4.09 9.54
N GLN A 45 14.68 -3.01 9.99
CA GLN A 45 16.11 -2.90 9.93
C GLN A 45 16.86 -3.70 10.96
N ASN A 46 16.47 -3.65 12.21
CA ASN A 46 17.22 -4.28 13.28
C ASN A 46 16.33 -4.64 14.45
N GLN A 47 16.92 -5.24 15.46
CA GLN A 47 16.21 -5.71 16.61
C GLN A 47 15.49 -4.60 17.37
N LYS A 48 16.09 -3.44 17.42
CA LYS A 48 15.50 -2.31 18.10
C LYS A 48 14.19 -1.92 17.44
N THR A 49 14.19 -1.92 16.11
CA THR A 49 12.98 -1.62 15.36
C THR A 49 11.93 -2.68 15.62
N LEU A 50 12.34 -3.93 15.72
CA LEU A 50 11.41 -5.01 15.96
C LEU A 50 10.68 -4.85 17.28
N VAL A 51 11.38 -4.44 18.32
CA VAL A 51 10.77 -4.24 19.63
C VAL A 51 9.70 -3.15 19.53
N HIS A 52 10.03 -2.07 18.86
CA HIS A 52 9.11 -0.96 18.70
C HIS A 52 7.92 -1.39 17.83
N LEU A 53 8.20 -2.13 16.78
CA LEU A 53 7.19 -2.59 15.86
C LEU A 53 6.18 -3.50 16.55
N LYS A 54 6.63 -4.37 17.43
CA LYS A 54 5.72 -5.23 18.17
C LYS A 54 4.75 -4.44 19.03
N LYS A 55 5.21 -3.33 19.59
CA LYS A 55 4.35 -2.48 20.37
C LYS A 55 3.32 -1.80 19.50
N GLU A 56 3.74 -1.36 18.31
CA GLU A 56 2.84 -0.70 17.40
C GLU A 56 1.78 -1.67 16.86
N VAL A 57 2.15 -2.92 16.66
CA VAL A 57 1.22 -3.93 16.23
C VAL A 57 0.11 -4.08 17.25
N GLN A 58 0.47 -4.13 18.53
CA GLN A 58 -0.52 -4.24 19.57
C GLN A 58 -1.39 -2.99 19.68
N LYS A 59 -0.79 -1.84 19.56
CA LYS A 59 -1.53 -0.58 19.63
C LYS A 59 -2.55 -0.48 18.50
N TYR A 60 -2.20 -0.97 17.35
CA TYR A 60 -3.07 -0.90 16.19
C TYR A 60 -4.21 -1.89 16.31
N GLY A 61 -4.07 -2.87 17.15
CA GLY A 61 -5.07 -3.91 17.31
C GLY A 61 -4.83 -5.09 16.40
N ALA A 62 -3.65 -5.16 15.82
CA ALA A 62 -3.31 -6.25 14.91
C ALA A 62 -2.73 -7.42 15.69
N GLU A 63 -2.67 -8.56 15.02
CA GLU A 63 -2.19 -9.77 15.65
C GLU A 63 -0.91 -10.23 15.00
N MET A 64 0.09 -10.63 15.79
CA MET A 64 1.34 -11.15 15.27
C MET A 64 1.11 -12.59 14.85
N LEU A 65 1.36 -12.91 13.61
CA LEU A 65 1.19 -14.27 13.13
C LEU A 65 2.50 -15.03 13.10
N TYR A 66 3.55 -14.38 12.70
CA TYR A 66 4.82 -15.07 12.53
C TYR A 66 5.98 -14.09 12.51
N GLU A 67 7.13 -14.55 12.96
CA GLU A 67 8.33 -13.73 12.93
C GLU A 67 9.40 -14.45 12.13
N TYR A 68 9.84 -13.83 11.02
CA TYR A 68 10.86 -14.42 10.16
C TYR A 68 12.20 -13.83 10.57
N LYS A 69 12.93 -14.54 11.35
CA LYS A 69 14.17 -13.99 11.90
C LYS A 69 15.27 -13.76 10.89
N ILE A 70 15.42 -14.67 9.97
CA ILE A 70 16.48 -14.54 8.99
C ILE A 70 16.32 -13.35 8.06
N ILE A 71 15.12 -13.15 7.56
CA ILE A 71 14.90 -12.04 6.65
C ILE A 71 14.43 -10.77 7.35
N LYS A 72 14.42 -10.78 8.66
CA LYS A 72 14.01 -9.64 9.46
C LYS A 72 12.64 -9.11 9.04
N GLY A 73 11.66 -9.95 9.13
CA GLY A 73 10.29 -9.59 8.80
C GLY A 73 9.31 -10.22 9.77
N ILE A 74 8.10 -9.66 9.81
CA ILE A 74 7.03 -10.25 10.59
C ILE A 74 5.77 -10.25 9.75
N ALA A 75 4.90 -11.21 10.03
CA ALA A 75 3.60 -11.27 9.38
C ALA A 75 2.57 -10.94 10.44
N ILE A 76 1.67 -10.02 10.14
CA ILE A 76 0.64 -9.62 11.09
C ILE A 76 -0.73 -9.67 10.42
N LYS A 77 -1.76 -9.83 11.24
CA LYS A 77 -3.12 -9.87 10.73
C LYS A 77 -3.82 -8.59 11.15
N ILE A 78 -4.41 -7.90 10.20
CA ILE A 78 -5.11 -6.65 10.46
C ILE A 78 -6.57 -6.96 10.74
N PRO A 79 -7.18 -6.32 11.73
CA PRO A 79 -8.59 -6.56 12.04
C PRO A 79 -9.47 -6.33 10.83
N GLN A 80 -10.50 -7.13 10.70
CA GLN A 80 -11.39 -7.05 9.54
C GLN A 80 -12.12 -5.73 9.42
N ASP A 81 -12.32 -5.03 10.51
CA ASP A 81 -13.00 -3.74 10.48
C ASP A 81 -12.08 -2.59 10.13
N LYS A 82 -10.81 -2.86 9.86
CA LYS A 82 -9.89 -1.81 9.47
C LYS A 82 -9.48 -1.96 8.02
N ASP A 83 -9.21 -0.86 7.38
CA ASP A 83 -8.84 -0.85 5.98
C ASP A 83 -7.39 -1.30 5.85
N ILE A 84 -7.16 -2.35 5.08
CA ILE A 84 -5.82 -2.91 4.91
C ILE A 84 -4.86 -1.91 4.26
N ARG A 85 -5.35 -1.02 3.41
CA ARG A 85 -4.50 -0.03 2.77
C ARG A 85 -4.03 1.02 3.76
N GLN A 86 -4.91 1.40 4.68
CA GLN A 86 -4.55 2.35 5.72
C GLN A 86 -3.56 1.72 6.67
N ALA A 87 -3.73 0.43 6.95
CA ALA A 87 -2.83 -0.29 7.83
C ALA A 87 -1.44 -0.32 7.20
N LYS A 88 -1.37 -0.59 5.91
CA LYS A 88 -0.09 -0.62 5.21
C LYS A 88 0.61 0.73 5.30
N ALA A 89 -0.14 1.81 5.12
CA ALA A 89 0.43 3.15 5.20
C ALA A 89 0.93 3.44 6.61
N TYR A 90 0.17 3.05 7.61
CA TYR A 90 0.54 3.28 8.99
C TYR A 90 1.87 2.61 9.34
N PHE A 91 2.00 1.33 9.02
CA PHE A 91 3.22 0.61 9.33
C PHE A 91 4.40 1.03 8.44
N SER A 92 4.12 1.43 7.21
CA SER A 92 5.18 1.90 6.32
C SER A 92 5.85 3.17 6.83
N ASN A 93 5.12 3.96 7.58
CA ASN A 93 5.66 5.21 8.10
C ASN A 93 6.41 5.09 9.41
N LEU A 94 6.50 3.90 9.97
CA LEU A 94 7.21 3.72 11.22
C LEU A 94 8.71 3.71 10.97
N LYS A 95 9.44 4.34 11.88
CA LYS A 95 10.87 4.43 11.75
C LYS A 95 11.51 3.06 11.83
N GLY A 96 12.41 2.77 10.93
CA GLY A 96 13.12 1.50 10.92
C GLY A 96 12.42 0.41 10.10
N VAL A 97 11.21 0.66 9.65
CA VAL A 97 10.52 -0.28 8.79
C VAL A 97 11.03 -0.05 7.38
N THR A 98 11.48 -1.08 6.72
CA THR A 98 12.05 -0.94 5.40
C THR A 98 11.07 -1.26 4.27
N ASN A 99 10.09 -2.08 4.56
CA ASN A 99 9.11 -2.43 3.53
C ASN A 99 7.85 -3.01 4.16
N VAL A 100 6.71 -2.81 3.55
CA VAL A 100 5.46 -3.42 3.98
C VAL A 100 4.76 -3.92 2.74
N GLU A 101 4.40 -5.19 2.72
CA GLU A 101 3.75 -5.78 1.57
C GLU A 101 2.45 -6.46 1.96
N TYR A 102 1.53 -6.54 1.03
CA TYR A 102 0.32 -7.30 1.25
C TYR A 102 0.68 -8.78 1.12
N ASP A 103 0.04 -9.60 1.92
CA ASP A 103 0.25 -11.03 1.84
C ASP A 103 -0.84 -11.58 0.90
N GLN A 104 -0.47 -11.87 -0.29
CA GLN A 104 -1.42 -12.30 -1.30
C GLN A 104 -1.71 -13.79 -1.21
N ILE A 105 -2.91 -14.16 -1.60
CA ILE A 105 -3.27 -15.55 -1.60
C ILE A 105 -2.58 -16.19 -2.78
N ASN A 106 -1.86 -17.22 -2.50
CA ASN A 106 -1.11 -17.87 -3.51
C ASN A 106 -1.80 -19.08 -4.04
N HIS A 107 -2.30 -19.04 -5.21
CA HIS A 107 -2.99 -20.15 -5.71
C HIS A 107 -2.29 -20.96 -6.68
N ILE A 108 -1.15 -20.99 -6.65
CA ILE A 108 -0.43 -21.70 -7.48
C ILE A 108 -0.57 -23.04 -7.50
N ASP A 109 -0.62 -23.53 -6.60
CA ASP A 109 -0.72 -24.84 -6.52
C ASP A 109 -1.34 -25.43 -7.60
N HIS A 110 -1.53 -25.13 -8.22
CA HIS A 110 -1.99 -25.63 -9.15
C HIS A 110 -1.57 -26.19 -9.65
#